data_4e68f0d14f4c508bbf2f9679acdfd229
#
_entry.id   4e68f0d14f4c508bbf2f9679acdfd229
#
_cell.length_a   1.000
_cell.length_b   1.000
_cell.length_c   1.000
_cell.angle_alpha   90.00
_cell.angle_beta   90.00
_cell.angle_gamma   90.00
#
_symmetry.space_group_name_H-M   'P 1'
#
loop_
_entity.id
_entity.type
_entity.pdbx_description
1 polymer ?
#
loop_
_entity_poly.entity_id
_entity_poly.type
_entity_poly.pdbx_seq_one_letter_code
_entity_poly.pdbx_strand_id
1 'polypeptide(L)'
;MHFCSIKHITMPQLNNLIALLALIVLLSSCGASKSEIVYFQGLNQKGEILNSTELRNLNIKSNDQLSITVAAAEQSAAAPFNLTVMGMNSAGSSLGGGVQFGGNQQMLQSYLVDTDGNIEFPILGTLQVAGLSRQELQALLKIKISEYVQDPIVNVRILNFQVSVLGEVRAPGTYDINDEYLTIPQALGLAGDLTIYAERSNVLVIRQENEKKVYEYLDLRDPAILNSPYYTLQQNDVLYVEPKSNYINSAYTRNSQVYISVLSALISLSILITR
;
A
#
# COMPACT_ATOMS: atom_id res chain seq x y z
N MET A 1 50.27 46.52 33.11
CA MET A 1 50.51 45.07 32.93
C MET A 1 49.57 44.32 33.82
N HIS A 2 48.42 43.85 33.29
CA HIS A 2 47.49 42.99 34.03
C HIS A 2 47.83 41.53 33.74
N PHE A 3 48.42 40.86 34.74
CA PHE A 3 48.61 39.42 34.71
C PHE A 3 47.25 38.76 34.89
N CYS A 4 46.77 38.04 33.85
CA CYS A 4 45.59 37.20 33.89
C CYS A 4 45.92 35.97 34.77
N SER A 5 45.38 35.94 36.01
CA SER A 5 45.54 34.81 36.93
C SER A 5 44.74 33.61 36.43
N ILE A 6 45.43 32.64 35.83
CA ILE A 6 44.82 31.34 35.47
C ILE A 6 44.56 30.62 36.80
N LYS A 7 43.28 30.59 37.19
CA LYS A 7 42.84 29.79 38.36
C LYS A 7 43.10 28.31 38.05
N HIS A 8 44.02 27.68 38.77
CA HIS A 8 44.24 26.24 38.74
C HIS A 8 42.97 25.54 39.23
N ILE A 9 42.33 24.79 38.31
CA ILE A 9 41.19 23.92 38.64
C ILE A 9 41.75 22.80 39.51
N THR A 10 41.27 22.68 40.78
CA THR A 10 41.70 21.63 41.69
C THR A 10 41.09 20.27 41.24
N MET A 11 41.83 19.17 41.46
CA MET A 11 41.42 17.79 41.10
C MET A 11 39.96 17.44 41.41
N PRO A 12 39.39 17.80 42.59
CA PRO A 12 37.97 17.50 42.89
C PRO A 12 36.99 18.29 42.04
N GLN A 13 37.37 19.50 41.59
CA GLN A 13 36.50 20.30 40.69
C GLN A 13 36.44 19.72 39.29
N LEU A 14 37.53 19.13 38.80
CA LEU A 14 37.58 18.47 37.52
C LEU A 14 36.71 17.21 37.48
N ASN A 15 36.74 16.40 38.56
CA ASN A 15 35.90 15.21 38.70
C ASN A 15 34.40 15.54 38.76
N ASN A 16 34.03 16.60 39.46
CA ASN A 16 32.63 17.07 39.47
C ASN A 16 32.16 17.61 38.12
N LEU A 17 33.04 18.27 37.35
CA LEU A 17 32.75 18.75 36.02
C LEU A 17 32.53 17.58 35.03
N ILE A 18 33.36 16.55 35.10
CA ILE A 18 33.25 15.34 34.30
C ILE A 18 31.95 14.57 34.64
N ALA A 19 31.61 14.44 35.93
CA ALA A 19 30.38 13.80 36.39
C ALA A 19 29.15 14.57 35.91
N LEU A 20 29.17 15.91 35.95
CA LEU A 20 28.10 16.76 35.45
C LEU A 20 27.94 16.63 33.93
N LEU A 21 29.04 16.60 33.20
CA LEU A 21 29.02 16.43 31.75
C LEU A 21 28.48 15.04 31.33
N ALA A 22 28.87 13.98 32.05
CA ALA A 22 28.34 12.63 31.85
C ALA A 22 26.82 12.56 32.15
N LEU A 23 26.37 13.25 33.22
CA LEU A 23 24.95 13.34 33.55
C LEU A 23 24.13 14.06 32.46
N ILE A 24 24.66 15.13 31.88
CA ILE A 24 24.02 15.87 30.80
C ILE A 24 23.88 14.99 29.52
N VAL A 25 24.90 14.18 29.20
CA VAL A 25 24.88 13.25 28.07
C VAL A 25 23.85 12.13 28.29
N LEU A 26 23.67 11.66 29.51
CA LEU A 26 22.66 10.64 29.85
C LEU A 26 21.21 11.17 29.79
N LEU A 27 21.01 12.47 29.95
CA LEU A 27 19.68 13.10 29.86
C LEU A 27 19.25 13.45 28.47
N SER A 28 20.11 13.38 27.44
CA SER A 28 19.78 13.65 26.04
C SER A 28 19.19 12.44 25.29
N SER A 29 18.31 11.67 25.96
CA SER A 29 17.56 10.60 25.31
C SER A 29 16.44 11.18 24.44
N CYS A 30 16.68 11.29 23.13
CA CYS A 30 15.66 11.66 22.14
C CYS A 30 14.76 10.46 21.88
N GLY A 31 13.58 10.41 22.51
CA GLY A 31 12.52 9.45 22.20
C GLY A 31 11.70 9.87 20.96
N ALA A 32 11.20 8.91 20.18
CA ALA A 32 10.25 9.19 19.11
C ALA A 32 8.98 9.84 19.67
N SER A 33 8.52 10.93 19.05
CA SER A 33 7.28 11.58 19.45
C SER A 33 6.07 10.76 19.01
N LYS A 34 5.06 10.62 19.88
CA LYS A 34 3.78 9.98 19.54
C LYS A 34 3.13 10.61 18.31
N SER A 35 3.28 11.92 18.12
CA SER A 35 2.75 12.68 16.98
C SER A 35 3.36 12.28 15.63
N GLU A 36 4.51 11.62 15.62
CA GLU A 36 5.12 11.12 14.38
C GLU A 36 4.59 9.75 13.94
N ILE A 37 3.85 9.05 14.81
CA ILE A 37 3.46 7.65 14.59
C ILE A 37 1.95 7.51 14.36
N VAL A 38 1.14 8.39 14.97
CA VAL A 38 -0.32 8.30 14.97
C VAL A 38 -0.90 8.82 13.65
N TYR A 39 -1.81 8.06 13.05
CA TYR A 39 -2.60 8.46 11.88
C TYR A 39 -3.75 9.41 12.26
N PHE A 40 -4.22 10.22 11.31
CA PHE A 40 -5.46 11.02 11.39
C PHE A 40 -5.54 11.87 12.66
N GLN A 41 -4.48 12.60 12.96
CA GLN A 41 -4.42 13.44 14.16
C GLN A 41 -5.40 14.62 14.06
N GLY A 42 -6.00 14.98 15.21
CA GLY A 42 -6.93 16.11 15.25
C GLY A 42 -8.38 15.79 14.89
N LEU A 43 -8.71 14.54 14.57
CA LEU A 43 -10.11 14.13 14.47
C LEU A 43 -10.83 14.32 15.80
N ASN A 44 -12.04 14.85 15.74
CA ASN A 44 -12.87 15.05 16.91
C ASN A 44 -13.29 13.69 17.51
N GLN A 45 -13.00 13.46 18.77
CA GLN A 45 -13.33 12.20 19.47
C GLN A 45 -14.83 11.92 19.56
N LYS A 46 -15.69 12.93 19.35
CA LYS A 46 -17.15 12.77 19.37
C LYS A 46 -17.72 12.23 18.07
N GLY A 47 -16.88 11.99 17.08
CA GLY A 47 -17.30 11.62 15.73
C GLY A 47 -17.84 12.84 14.98
N GLU A 48 -17.43 12.99 13.76
CA GLU A 48 -17.89 14.00 12.81
C GLU A 48 -18.25 13.28 11.53
N ILE A 49 -19.38 13.68 10.91
CA ILE A 49 -19.72 13.16 9.60
C ILE A 49 -18.82 13.92 8.62
N LEU A 50 -17.75 13.27 8.22
CA LEU A 50 -16.99 13.72 7.06
C LEU A 50 -17.83 13.40 5.83
N ASN A 51 -18.13 14.41 5.02
CA ASN A 51 -18.68 14.16 3.71
C ASN A 51 -17.66 13.34 2.94
N SER A 52 -17.85 12.02 2.91
CA SER A 52 -17.01 11.17 2.09
C SER A 52 -17.15 11.68 0.67
N THR A 53 -16.04 12.11 0.09
CA THR A 53 -15.93 12.18 -1.37
C THR A 53 -16.45 10.84 -1.85
N GLU A 54 -17.48 10.83 -2.70
CA GLU A 54 -18.09 9.60 -3.22
C GLU A 54 -16.99 8.60 -3.49
N LEU A 55 -17.09 7.41 -2.89
CA LEU A 55 -16.15 6.33 -3.16
C LEU A 55 -16.08 6.23 -4.68
N ARG A 56 -15.00 6.73 -5.26
CA ARG A 56 -14.88 6.79 -6.72
C ARG A 56 -14.90 5.35 -7.19
N ASN A 57 -15.99 5.01 -7.86
CA ASN A 57 -16.09 3.74 -8.54
C ASN A 57 -14.88 3.61 -9.45
N LEU A 58 -14.19 2.48 -9.36
CA LEU A 58 -13.08 2.19 -10.26
C LEU A 58 -13.63 2.16 -11.69
N ASN A 59 -13.11 3.02 -12.55
CA ASN A 59 -13.44 2.99 -13.97
C ASN A 59 -12.57 1.93 -14.66
N ILE A 60 -13.19 1.18 -15.53
CA ILE A 60 -12.54 0.18 -16.36
C ILE A 60 -11.55 0.89 -17.29
N LYS A 61 -10.35 0.34 -17.40
CA LYS A 61 -9.26 0.85 -18.24
C LYS A 61 -8.84 -0.18 -19.28
N SER A 62 -8.12 0.27 -20.32
CA SER A 62 -7.44 -0.62 -21.24
C SER A 62 -6.47 -1.54 -20.48
N ASN A 63 -6.37 -2.79 -20.92
CA ASN A 63 -5.65 -3.90 -20.28
C ASN A 63 -6.29 -4.45 -18.99
N ASP A 64 -7.48 -3.99 -18.60
CA ASP A 64 -8.22 -4.66 -17.54
C ASP A 64 -8.73 -6.02 -18.00
N GLN A 65 -8.71 -6.98 -17.10
CA GLN A 65 -9.31 -8.30 -17.30
C GLN A 65 -10.65 -8.35 -16.57
N LEU A 66 -11.72 -8.55 -17.32
CA LEU A 66 -13.06 -8.59 -16.79
C LEU A 66 -13.58 -10.02 -16.75
N SER A 67 -14.14 -10.44 -15.63
CA SER A 67 -15.02 -11.60 -15.57
C SER A 67 -16.46 -11.11 -15.68
N ILE A 68 -17.16 -11.59 -16.69
CA ILE A 68 -18.57 -11.26 -16.92
C ILE A 68 -19.36 -12.55 -16.93
N THR A 69 -20.36 -12.66 -16.04
CA THR A 69 -21.24 -13.81 -15.95
C THR A 69 -22.68 -13.39 -16.11
N VAL A 70 -23.41 -14.14 -16.92
CA VAL A 70 -24.83 -13.93 -17.17
C VAL A 70 -25.61 -15.14 -16.63
N ALA A 71 -26.59 -14.89 -15.79
CA ALA A 71 -27.52 -15.89 -15.31
C ALA A 71 -28.96 -15.46 -15.65
N ALA A 72 -29.83 -16.45 -15.84
CA ALA A 72 -31.25 -16.24 -16.06
C ALA A 72 -32.05 -17.39 -15.46
N ALA A 73 -33.37 -17.21 -15.32
CA ALA A 73 -34.26 -18.25 -14.85
C ALA A 73 -34.16 -19.51 -15.72
N GLU A 74 -34.03 -19.32 -17.03
CA GLU A 74 -33.73 -20.39 -17.98
C GLU A 74 -32.23 -20.36 -18.32
N GLN A 75 -31.47 -21.30 -17.78
CA GLN A 75 -30.02 -21.33 -17.90
C GLN A 75 -29.54 -21.58 -19.35
N SER A 76 -30.33 -22.30 -20.15
CA SER A 76 -30.07 -22.52 -21.59
C SER A 76 -30.03 -21.22 -22.37
N ALA A 77 -30.89 -20.25 -22.03
CA ALA A 77 -30.93 -18.95 -22.70
C ALA A 77 -29.73 -18.07 -22.36
N ALA A 78 -29.17 -18.21 -21.14
CA ALA A 78 -27.98 -17.47 -20.70
C ALA A 78 -26.66 -18.10 -21.18
N ALA A 79 -26.65 -19.39 -21.51
CA ALA A 79 -25.43 -20.13 -21.87
C ALA A 79 -24.64 -19.51 -23.05
N PRO A 80 -25.26 -18.99 -24.11
CA PRO A 80 -24.52 -18.38 -25.24
C PRO A 80 -23.77 -17.11 -24.87
N PHE A 81 -24.10 -16.43 -23.77
CA PHE A 81 -23.45 -15.22 -23.26
C PHE A 81 -22.27 -15.52 -22.34
N ASN A 82 -22.12 -16.78 -21.91
CA ASN A 82 -21.06 -17.23 -21.02
C ASN A 82 -20.03 -18.04 -21.82
N LEU A 83 -18.87 -17.44 -22.11
CA LEU A 83 -17.78 -18.20 -22.73
C LEU A 83 -17.23 -19.20 -21.71
N THR A 84 -17.45 -20.48 -21.99
CA THR A 84 -16.86 -21.57 -21.23
C THR A 84 -15.67 -22.12 -22.03
N VAL A 85 -14.47 -22.05 -21.49
CA VAL A 85 -13.36 -22.85 -21.99
C VAL A 85 -13.55 -24.25 -21.43
N MET A 86 -13.81 -25.25 -22.30
CA MET A 86 -13.63 -26.64 -21.91
C MET A 86 -12.14 -26.80 -21.60
N GLY A 87 -11.81 -26.92 -20.31
CA GLY A 87 -10.46 -27.27 -19.90
C GLY A 87 -10.08 -28.56 -20.63
N MET A 88 -9.13 -28.49 -21.56
CA MET A 88 -8.46 -29.69 -22.03
C MET A 88 -7.84 -30.34 -20.80
N ASN A 89 -8.50 -31.36 -20.27
CA ASN A 89 -7.86 -32.27 -19.34
C ASN A 89 -6.58 -32.74 -20.00
N SER A 90 -5.45 -32.31 -19.50
CA SER A 90 -4.17 -32.94 -19.79
C SER A 90 -4.27 -34.39 -19.32
N ALA A 91 -4.74 -35.25 -20.21
CA ALA A 91 -4.62 -36.68 -20.07
C ALA A 91 -3.11 -36.99 -20.16
N GLY A 92 -2.45 -37.05 -19.04
CA GLY A 92 -1.04 -37.35 -19.03
C GLY A 92 -0.45 -37.38 -17.64
N SER A 93 -0.63 -38.50 -16.99
CA SER A 93 0.30 -39.20 -16.09
C SER A 93 -0.42 -39.82 -14.91
N SER A 94 -0.97 -40.97 -15.17
CA SER A 94 -1.29 -41.96 -14.17
C SER A 94 0.03 -42.58 -13.68
N LEU A 95 0.50 -42.20 -12.50
CA LEU A 95 1.39 -42.96 -11.66
C LEU A 95 1.19 -42.53 -10.19
N GLY A 96 0.45 -43.36 -9.45
CA GLY A 96 0.44 -43.29 -7.99
C GLY A 96 -0.84 -42.78 -7.38
N GLY A 97 -1.64 -43.67 -6.82
CA GLY A 97 -2.90 -43.54 -6.10
C GLY A 97 -3.09 -42.26 -5.29
N GLY A 98 -3.91 -41.39 -5.77
CA GLY A 98 -4.39 -40.20 -5.09
C GLY A 98 -5.82 -39.92 -5.56
N VAL A 99 -6.67 -39.63 -4.60
CA VAL A 99 -8.11 -39.37 -4.75
C VAL A 99 -8.33 -38.32 -5.85
N GLN A 100 -8.99 -38.73 -6.97
CA GLN A 100 -9.43 -37.82 -8.02
C GLN A 100 -10.59 -36.99 -7.45
N PHE A 101 -10.33 -35.72 -7.13
CA PHE A 101 -11.35 -34.71 -7.10
C PHE A 101 -11.72 -34.36 -8.55
N GLY A 102 -12.60 -35.14 -9.15
CA GLY A 102 -13.19 -34.88 -10.45
C GLY A 102 -14.16 -33.71 -10.34
N GLY A 103 -13.69 -32.49 -10.34
CA GLY A 103 -14.47 -31.29 -10.56
C GLY A 103 -14.13 -30.78 -11.96
N ASN A 104 -15.09 -30.82 -12.90
CA ASN A 104 -15.07 -30.00 -14.10
C ASN A 104 -15.05 -28.52 -13.63
N GLN A 105 -13.87 -27.97 -13.42
CA GLN A 105 -13.73 -26.53 -13.25
C GLN A 105 -13.93 -25.93 -14.66
N GLN A 106 -15.16 -25.52 -14.93
CA GLN A 106 -15.43 -24.61 -16.02
C GLN A 106 -14.70 -23.31 -15.70
N MET A 107 -13.53 -23.10 -16.25
CA MET A 107 -12.84 -21.82 -16.19
C MET A 107 -13.69 -20.84 -16.99
N LEU A 108 -14.33 -19.91 -16.32
CA LEU A 108 -14.97 -18.77 -16.94
C LEU A 108 -13.89 -17.98 -17.67
N GLN A 109 -14.09 -17.74 -18.96
CA GLN A 109 -13.16 -16.95 -19.74
C GLN A 109 -13.22 -15.49 -19.27
N SER A 110 -12.06 -14.86 -19.12
CA SER A 110 -11.96 -13.43 -18.87
C SER A 110 -11.94 -12.67 -20.20
N TYR A 111 -12.48 -11.47 -20.21
CA TYR A 111 -12.45 -10.52 -21.31
C TYR A 111 -11.31 -9.55 -21.09
N LEU A 112 -10.38 -9.44 -22.01
CA LEU A 112 -9.33 -8.41 -21.97
C LEU A 112 -9.88 -7.15 -22.66
N VAL A 113 -9.82 -6.02 -21.97
CA VAL A 113 -10.11 -4.71 -22.55
C VAL A 113 -8.95 -4.30 -23.45
N ASP A 114 -9.21 -4.10 -24.72
CA ASP A 114 -8.20 -3.73 -25.71
C ASP A 114 -7.66 -2.30 -25.53
N THR A 115 -6.71 -1.91 -26.38
CA THR A 115 -6.10 -0.56 -26.34
C THR A 115 -7.10 0.54 -26.67
N ASP A 116 -8.13 0.24 -27.45
CA ASP A 116 -9.20 1.17 -27.84
C ASP A 116 -10.31 1.22 -26.78
N GLY A 117 -10.20 0.41 -25.73
CA GLY A 117 -11.14 0.36 -24.61
C GLY A 117 -12.37 -0.53 -24.85
N ASN A 118 -12.28 -1.47 -25.78
CA ASN A 118 -13.38 -2.37 -26.13
C ASN A 118 -13.16 -3.78 -25.58
N ILE A 119 -14.25 -4.54 -25.50
CA ILE A 119 -14.24 -6.00 -25.35
C ILE A 119 -15.04 -6.64 -26.48
N GLU A 120 -14.68 -7.86 -26.88
CA GLU A 120 -15.50 -8.70 -27.76
C GLU A 120 -16.42 -9.56 -26.92
N PHE A 121 -17.72 -9.24 -26.94
CA PHE A 121 -18.71 -9.94 -26.13
C PHE A 121 -19.60 -10.83 -27.00
N PRO A 122 -19.85 -12.10 -26.60
CA PRO A 122 -20.66 -13.03 -27.40
C PRO A 122 -22.02 -12.43 -27.77
N ILE A 123 -22.46 -12.64 -29.00
CA ILE A 123 -23.73 -12.18 -29.55
C ILE A 123 -23.80 -10.65 -29.70
N LEU A 124 -23.29 -9.89 -28.77
CA LEU A 124 -23.35 -8.42 -28.77
C LEU A 124 -22.22 -7.76 -29.58
N GLY A 125 -21.17 -8.53 -29.95
CA GLY A 125 -20.01 -8.02 -30.67
C GLY A 125 -19.12 -7.11 -29.82
N THR A 126 -18.48 -6.15 -30.50
CA THR A 126 -17.57 -5.18 -29.88
C THR A 126 -18.30 -4.17 -29.02
N LEU A 127 -17.93 -4.04 -27.79
CA LEU A 127 -18.50 -3.11 -26.79
C LEU A 127 -17.44 -2.20 -26.21
N GLN A 128 -17.69 -0.89 -26.29
CA GLN A 128 -16.88 0.12 -25.60
C GLN A 128 -17.14 0.04 -24.09
N VAL A 129 -16.13 -0.29 -23.29
CA VAL A 129 -16.24 -0.47 -21.84
C VAL A 129 -15.28 0.41 -21.04
N ALA A 130 -14.21 0.88 -21.63
CA ALA A 130 -13.28 1.78 -20.95
C ALA A 130 -13.97 3.10 -20.58
N GLY A 131 -13.70 3.58 -19.38
CA GLY A 131 -14.31 4.77 -18.80
C GLY A 131 -15.62 4.50 -18.04
N LEU A 132 -16.26 3.35 -18.26
CA LEU A 132 -17.43 2.94 -17.49
C LEU A 132 -17.00 2.41 -16.11
N SER A 133 -17.81 2.66 -15.12
CA SER A 133 -17.72 1.92 -13.86
C SER A 133 -18.26 0.50 -14.04
N ARG A 134 -17.91 -0.40 -13.13
CA ARG A 134 -18.45 -1.77 -13.10
C ARG A 134 -19.98 -1.78 -13.12
N GLN A 135 -20.61 -0.89 -12.38
CA GLN A 135 -22.06 -0.77 -12.27
C GLN A 135 -22.71 -0.29 -13.59
N GLU A 136 -22.09 0.68 -14.25
CA GLU A 136 -22.56 1.17 -15.57
C GLU A 136 -22.43 0.10 -16.62
N LEU A 137 -21.30 -0.64 -16.66
CA LEU A 137 -21.15 -1.78 -17.59
C LEU A 137 -22.18 -2.87 -17.29
N GLN A 138 -22.43 -3.19 -16.02
CA GLN A 138 -23.46 -4.17 -15.64
C GLN A 138 -24.86 -3.74 -16.11
N ALA A 139 -25.21 -2.47 -15.95
CA ALA A 139 -26.49 -1.92 -16.41
C ALA A 139 -26.61 -1.94 -17.95
N LEU A 140 -25.54 -1.54 -18.64
CA LEU A 140 -25.47 -1.58 -20.11
C LEU A 140 -25.67 -3.00 -20.66
N LEU A 141 -24.93 -3.97 -20.11
CA LEU A 141 -25.05 -5.38 -20.50
C LEU A 141 -26.43 -5.93 -20.20
N LYS A 142 -27.00 -5.61 -19.03
CA LYS A 142 -28.36 -6.04 -18.67
C LYS A 142 -29.39 -5.57 -19.70
N ILE A 143 -29.34 -4.31 -20.11
CA ILE A 143 -30.24 -3.76 -21.11
C ILE A 143 -30.08 -4.48 -22.45
N LYS A 144 -28.85 -4.64 -22.94
CA LYS A 144 -28.59 -5.30 -24.23
C LYS A 144 -28.97 -6.77 -24.26
N ILE A 145 -28.71 -7.50 -23.14
CA ILE A 145 -29.00 -8.93 -23.05
C ILE A 145 -30.52 -9.17 -22.85
N SER A 146 -31.25 -8.20 -22.27
CA SER A 146 -32.71 -8.30 -22.11
C SER A 146 -33.48 -8.44 -23.43
N GLU A 147 -32.87 -8.08 -24.56
CA GLU A 147 -33.46 -8.31 -25.88
C GLU A 147 -33.49 -9.80 -26.27
N TYR A 148 -32.66 -10.63 -25.65
CA TYR A 148 -32.50 -12.06 -25.97
C TYR A 148 -32.91 -12.96 -24.82
N VAL A 149 -32.79 -12.48 -23.58
CA VAL A 149 -33.02 -13.28 -22.37
C VAL A 149 -33.93 -12.51 -21.39
N GLN A 150 -34.97 -13.16 -20.91
CA GLN A 150 -35.87 -12.55 -19.95
C GLN A 150 -35.20 -12.42 -18.57
N ASP A 151 -35.24 -11.20 -17.99
CA ASP A 151 -34.72 -10.88 -16.67
C ASP A 151 -33.28 -11.36 -16.39
N PRO A 152 -32.29 -10.99 -17.25
CA PRO A 152 -30.93 -11.46 -17.06
C PRO A 152 -30.29 -10.83 -15.82
N ILE A 153 -29.56 -11.64 -15.07
CA ILE A 153 -28.68 -11.22 -13.99
C ILE A 153 -27.26 -11.18 -14.53
N VAL A 154 -26.67 -10.00 -14.59
CA VAL A 154 -25.30 -9.81 -15.06
C VAL A 154 -24.39 -9.49 -13.88
N ASN A 155 -23.27 -10.18 -13.76
CA ASN A 155 -22.23 -9.89 -12.77
C ASN A 155 -20.95 -9.57 -13.49
N VAL A 156 -20.32 -8.44 -13.11
CA VAL A 156 -19.06 -7.97 -13.68
C VAL A 156 -18.04 -7.83 -12.56
N ARG A 157 -16.81 -8.36 -12.77
CA ARG A 157 -15.69 -8.22 -11.84
C ARG A 157 -14.42 -7.88 -12.62
N ILE A 158 -13.57 -7.06 -12.06
CA ILE A 158 -12.21 -6.84 -12.54
C ILE A 158 -11.32 -7.88 -11.84
N LEU A 159 -10.56 -8.66 -12.63
CA LEU A 159 -9.76 -9.78 -12.10
C LEU A 159 -8.31 -9.40 -11.80
N ASN A 160 -7.78 -8.39 -12.46
CA ASN A 160 -6.38 -8.00 -12.36
C ASN A 160 -6.17 -6.70 -11.56
N PHE A 161 -7.08 -6.37 -10.63
CA PHE A 161 -6.87 -5.20 -9.77
C PHE A 161 -5.71 -5.46 -8.84
N GLN A 162 -4.61 -4.75 -9.06
CA GLN A 162 -3.37 -4.84 -8.29
C GLN A 162 -2.91 -3.48 -7.82
N VAL A 163 -2.28 -3.45 -6.64
CA VAL A 163 -1.62 -2.26 -6.08
C VAL A 163 -0.26 -2.68 -5.54
N SER A 164 0.76 -1.88 -5.80
CA SER A 164 2.11 -2.11 -5.28
C SER A 164 2.36 -1.22 -4.07
N VAL A 165 2.75 -1.82 -2.95
CA VAL A 165 3.15 -1.11 -1.73
C VAL A 165 4.65 -1.33 -1.51
N LEU A 166 5.42 -0.27 -1.51
CA LEU A 166 6.88 -0.29 -1.47
C LEU A 166 7.44 0.62 -0.37
N GLY A 167 8.71 0.42 -0.04
CA GLY A 167 9.43 1.24 0.93
C GLY A 167 9.34 0.73 2.36
N GLU A 168 9.19 1.62 3.33
CA GLU A 168 9.31 1.33 4.76
C GLU A 168 8.00 0.78 5.36
N VAL A 169 7.59 -0.39 4.87
CA VAL A 169 6.48 -1.22 5.34
C VAL A 169 6.99 -2.60 5.76
N ARG A 170 6.20 -3.38 6.49
CA ARG A 170 6.64 -4.70 6.96
C ARG A 170 6.77 -5.73 5.86
N ALA A 171 5.89 -5.70 4.87
CA ALA A 171 5.85 -6.63 3.75
C ALA A 171 5.67 -5.85 2.45
N PRO A 172 6.74 -5.28 1.86
CA PRO A 172 6.63 -4.63 0.56
C PRO A 172 6.33 -5.66 -0.53
N GLY A 173 5.44 -5.31 -1.46
CA GLY A 173 5.03 -6.22 -2.54
C GLY A 173 3.91 -5.65 -3.40
N THR A 174 3.49 -6.45 -4.38
CA THR A 174 2.28 -6.20 -5.18
C THR A 174 1.17 -7.10 -4.66
N TYR A 175 0.00 -6.52 -4.44
CA TYR A 175 -1.16 -7.17 -3.83
C TYR A 175 -2.30 -7.24 -4.83
N ASP A 176 -2.86 -8.43 -5.00
CA ASP A 176 -4.09 -8.65 -5.76
C ASP A 176 -5.30 -8.27 -4.90
N ILE A 177 -6.17 -7.44 -5.44
CA ILE A 177 -7.34 -6.90 -4.74
C ILE A 177 -8.61 -7.52 -5.30
N ASN A 178 -9.36 -8.19 -4.44
CA ASN A 178 -10.63 -8.81 -4.81
C ASN A 178 -11.84 -7.91 -4.52
N ASP A 179 -11.61 -6.82 -3.79
CA ASP A 179 -12.64 -5.86 -3.40
C ASP A 179 -12.91 -4.84 -4.50
N GLU A 180 -14.05 -4.17 -4.43
CA GLU A 180 -14.46 -3.16 -5.42
C GLU A 180 -13.66 -1.86 -5.31
N TYR A 181 -13.06 -1.61 -4.17
CA TYR A 181 -12.22 -0.45 -3.90
C TYR A 181 -11.17 -0.79 -2.84
N LEU A 182 -10.09 -0.05 -2.84
CA LEU A 182 -9.03 -0.16 -1.85
C LEU A 182 -8.62 1.23 -1.39
N THR A 183 -8.62 1.47 -0.10
CA THR A 183 -8.11 2.72 0.49
C THR A 183 -6.64 2.59 0.87
N ILE A 184 -5.94 3.72 1.02
CA ILE A 184 -4.53 3.72 1.47
C ILE A 184 -4.35 2.96 2.80
N PRO A 185 -5.17 3.17 3.86
CA PRO A 185 -5.01 2.41 5.09
C PRO A 185 -5.22 0.90 4.92
N GLN A 186 -6.13 0.48 4.03
CA GLN A 186 -6.31 -0.93 3.71
C GLN A 186 -5.10 -1.51 2.99
N ALA A 187 -4.54 -0.79 2.01
CA ALA A 187 -3.31 -1.20 1.31
C ALA A 187 -2.13 -1.34 2.27
N LEU A 188 -1.96 -0.38 3.19
CA LEU A 188 -0.95 -0.45 4.23
C LEU A 188 -1.20 -1.63 5.18
N GLY A 189 -2.47 -1.90 5.53
CA GLY A 189 -2.85 -3.09 6.32
C GLY A 189 -2.45 -4.40 5.65
N LEU A 190 -2.64 -4.54 4.32
CA LEU A 190 -2.18 -5.69 3.54
C LEU A 190 -0.65 -5.83 3.60
N ALA A 191 0.07 -4.71 3.55
CA ALA A 191 1.53 -4.67 3.67
C ALA A 191 2.05 -4.81 5.12
N GLY A 192 1.17 -5.12 6.08
CA GLY A 192 1.51 -5.31 7.49
C GLY A 192 1.78 -4.02 8.25
N ASP A 193 1.29 -2.90 7.73
CA ASP A 193 1.44 -1.55 8.23
C ASP A 193 2.87 -0.96 8.10
N LEU A 194 2.97 0.32 8.36
CA LEU A 194 4.21 1.07 8.38
C LEU A 194 5.10 0.66 9.54
N THR A 195 6.42 0.60 9.32
CA THR A 195 7.34 0.41 10.44
C THR A 195 7.46 1.70 11.28
N ILE A 196 8.13 1.64 12.43
CA ILE A 196 8.41 2.82 13.26
C ILE A 196 9.37 3.80 12.58
N TYR A 197 10.07 3.34 11.56
CA TYR A 197 11.06 4.11 10.79
C TYR A 197 10.45 4.77 9.55
N ALA A 198 9.18 4.52 9.27
CA ALA A 198 8.48 5.09 8.12
C ALA A 198 8.15 6.57 8.31
N GLU A 199 8.33 7.36 7.24
CA GLU A 199 7.92 8.77 7.19
C GLU A 199 6.43 8.87 6.82
N ARG A 200 5.58 9.12 7.81
CA ARG A 200 4.11 9.17 7.63
C ARG A 200 3.60 10.46 7.02
N SER A 201 4.41 11.51 7.07
CA SER A 201 4.06 12.81 6.50
C SER A 201 4.31 12.88 4.99
N ASN A 202 4.97 11.88 4.41
CA ASN A 202 5.45 11.93 3.03
C ASN A 202 5.27 10.58 2.33
N VAL A 203 4.03 10.16 2.18
CA VAL A 203 3.67 8.92 1.47
C VAL A 203 3.32 9.27 0.03
N LEU A 204 4.09 8.73 -0.91
CA LEU A 204 3.94 9.00 -2.32
C LEU A 204 2.97 7.99 -2.96
N VAL A 205 1.96 8.50 -3.65
CA VAL A 205 1.11 7.72 -4.55
C VAL A 205 1.46 8.07 -5.99
N ILE A 206 1.78 7.07 -6.80
CA ILE A 206 2.02 7.22 -8.24
C ILE A 206 0.90 6.49 -8.98
N ARG A 207 0.25 7.20 -9.91
CA ARG A 207 -0.90 6.72 -10.67
C ARG A 207 -0.68 6.94 -12.17
N GLN A 208 -1.14 5.99 -12.98
CA GLN A 208 -1.20 6.15 -14.42
C GLN A 208 -2.57 6.72 -14.81
N GLU A 209 -2.58 7.93 -15.40
CA GLU A 209 -3.78 8.56 -15.96
C GLU A 209 -3.53 8.95 -17.43
N ASN A 210 -4.31 8.39 -18.35
CA ASN A 210 -4.26 8.75 -19.78
C ASN A 210 -2.83 8.86 -20.32
N GLU A 211 -2.04 7.80 -20.25
CA GLU A 211 -0.64 7.71 -20.70
C GLU A 211 0.36 8.57 -19.90
N LYS A 212 -0.12 9.39 -18.95
CA LYS A 212 0.74 10.21 -18.08
C LYS A 212 0.84 9.56 -16.70
N LYS A 213 2.00 9.71 -16.07
CA LYS A 213 2.16 9.40 -14.67
C LYS A 213 1.93 10.66 -13.86
N VAL A 214 0.97 10.58 -12.95
CA VAL A 214 0.69 11.59 -11.96
C VAL A 214 1.12 11.08 -10.59
N TYR A 215 1.49 11.96 -9.70
CA TYR A 215 1.89 11.58 -8.37
C TYR A 215 1.46 12.64 -7.35
N GLU A 216 1.24 12.19 -6.12
CA GLU A 216 0.86 13.04 -5.00
C GLU A 216 1.56 12.57 -3.74
N TYR A 217 2.02 13.51 -2.91
CA TYR A 217 2.55 13.25 -1.58
C TYR A 217 1.45 13.49 -0.55
N LEU A 218 1.23 12.51 0.30
CA LEU A 218 0.14 12.50 1.27
C LEU A 218 0.69 12.41 2.69
N ASP A 219 0.13 13.21 3.59
CA ASP A 219 0.40 13.10 5.02
C ASP A 219 -0.68 12.22 5.69
N LEU A 220 -0.29 11.02 6.09
CA LEU A 220 -1.21 10.09 6.77
C LEU A 220 -1.64 10.55 8.16
N ARG A 221 -0.95 11.55 8.73
CA ARG A 221 -1.27 12.11 10.04
C ARG A 221 -2.40 13.14 9.94
N ASP A 222 -2.56 13.76 8.76
CA ASP A 222 -3.57 14.79 8.52
C ASP A 222 -4.91 14.14 8.13
N PRO A 223 -6.01 14.41 8.85
CA PRO A 223 -7.34 13.95 8.47
C PRO A 223 -7.82 14.42 7.09
N ALA A 224 -7.27 15.51 6.56
CA ALA A 224 -7.61 16.03 5.23
C ALA A 224 -7.38 14.99 4.12
N ILE A 225 -6.50 14.00 4.34
CA ILE A 225 -6.28 12.89 3.41
C ILE A 225 -7.57 12.14 3.06
N LEU A 226 -8.53 12.07 3.98
CA LEU A 226 -9.81 11.38 3.78
C LEU A 226 -10.63 11.98 2.62
N ASN A 227 -10.38 13.25 2.27
CA ASN A 227 -11.00 13.95 1.16
C ASN A 227 -10.12 13.99 -0.10
N SER A 228 -8.93 13.41 -0.06
CA SER A 228 -8.02 13.38 -1.22
C SER A 228 -8.56 12.45 -2.31
N PRO A 229 -8.45 12.81 -3.60
CA PRO A 229 -8.76 11.92 -4.71
C PRO A 229 -7.83 10.70 -4.79
N TYR A 230 -6.71 10.73 -4.08
CA TYR A 230 -5.74 9.63 -3.98
C TYR A 230 -5.98 8.73 -2.76
N TYR A 231 -6.93 9.06 -1.87
CA TYR A 231 -7.26 8.23 -0.72
C TYR A 231 -7.73 6.83 -1.12
N THR A 232 -8.54 6.75 -2.19
CA THR A 232 -8.92 5.48 -2.83
C THR A 232 -7.95 5.18 -3.95
N LEU A 233 -7.28 4.04 -3.84
CA LEU A 233 -6.31 3.56 -4.80
C LEU A 233 -7.00 3.00 -6.05
N GLN A 234 -6.32 3.09 -7.18
CA GLN A 234 -6.77 2.58 -8.47
C GLN A 234 -5.86 1.44 -8.96
N GLN A 235 -6.28 0.77 -10.01
CA GLN A 235 -5.52 -0.26 -10.70
C GLN A 235 -4.10 0.22 -11.05
N ASN A 236 -3.10 -0.59 -10.68
CA ASN A 236 -1.67 -0.35 -10.89
C ASN A 236 -1.08 0.87 -10.15
N ASP A 237 -1.79 1.42 -9.13
CA ASP A 237 -1.20 2.45 -8.28
C ASP A 237 0.02 1.88 -7.53
N VAL A 238 1.01 2.73 -7.37
CA VAL A 238 2.18 2.46 -6.54
C VAL A 238 2.16 3.37 -5.33
N LEU A 239 2.10 2.77 -4.15
CA LEU A 239 2.22 3.45 -2.86
C LEU A 239 3.65 3.28 -2.37
N TYR A 240 4.40 4.37 -2.26
CA TYR A 240 5.78 4.34 -1.78
C TYR A 240 5.92 5.10 -0.46
N VAL A 241 6.47 4.42 0.53
CA VAL A 241 6.69 4.96 1.87
C VAL A 241 8.17 5.22 2.07
N GLU A 242 8.54 6.47 2.30
CA GLU A 242 9.93 6.84 2.55
C GLU A 242 10.37 6.45 3.96
N PRO A 243 11.63 6.04 4.16
CA PRO A 243 12.21 5.91 5.49
C PRO A 243 12.54 7.30 6.06
N LYS A 244 12.42 7.47 7.37
CA LYS A 244 12.84 8.69 8.08
C LYS A 244 14.33 8.94 7.86
N SER A 245 14.70 10.20 7.60
CA SER A 245 16.09 10.63 7.39
C SER A 245 17.01 10.29 8.58
N ASN A 246 16.49 10.32 9.82
CA ASN A 246 17.25 9.93 11.00
C ASN A 246 17.65 8.46 11.01
N TYR A 247 16.83 7.57 10.41
CA TYR A 247 17.18 6.15 10.27
C TYR A 247 18.29 5.93 9.25
N ILE A 248 18.23 6.63 8.12
CA ILE A 248 19.29 6.59 7.10
C ILE A 248 20.61 7.06 7.71
N ASN A 249 20.60 8.15 8.46
CA ASN A 249 21.79 8.67 9.13
C ASN A 249 22.33 7.71 10.21
N SER A 250 21.45 7.00 10.94
CA SER A 250 21.87 6.03 11.94
C SER A 250 22.51 4.77 11.34
N ALA A 251 22.12 4.38 10.13
CA ALA A 251 22.77 3.29 9.40
C ALA A 251 24.21 3.64 9.01
N TYR A 252 24.47 4.91 8.69
CA TYR A 252 25.84 5.42 8.43
C TYR A 252 26.67 5.57 9.73
N THR A 253 26.01 5.81 10.87
CA THR A 253 26.71 6.04 12.16
C THR A 253 26.88 4.78 12.99
N ARG A 254 26.79 3.57 12.41
CA ARG A 254 27.08 2.31 13.12
C ARG A 254 28.47 2.31 13.79
N ASN A 255 29.39 3.18 13.35
CA ASN A 255 30.68 3.39 13.96
C ASN A 255 30.65 4.24 15.24
N SER A 256 29.52 4.89 15.60
CA SER A 256 29.44 5.72 16.80
C SER A 256 29.63 4.92 18.09
N GLN A 257 29.21 3.65 18.12
CA GLN A 257 29.48 2.77 19.25
C GLN A 257 31.00 2.50 19.45
N VAL A 258 31.74 2.42 18.36
CA VAL A 258 33.20 2.27 18.39
C VAL A 258 33.84 3.54 18.96
N TYR A 259 33.41 4.74 18.57
CA TYR A 259 33.92 5.98 19.13
C TYR A 259 33.61 6.13 20.61
N ILE A 260 32.40 5.76 21.05
CA ILE A 260 32.01 5.78 22.46
C ILE A 260 32.86 4.79 23.28
N SER A 261 33.10 3.58 22.78
CA SER A 261 33.94 2.59 23.46
C SER A 261 35.40 2.99 23.54
N VAL A 262 35.96 3.59 22.49
CA VAL A 262 37.32 4.14 22.50
C VAL A 262 37.43 5.31 23.48
N LEU A 263 36.44 6.22 23.48
CA LEU A 263 36.43 7.36 24.42
C LEU A 263 36.32 6.88 25.85
N SER A 264 35.50 5.90 26.17
CA SER A 264 35.37 5.33 27.52
C SER A 264 36.64 4.62 27.97
N ALA A 265 37.34 3.94 27.04
CA ALA A 265 38.65 3.32 27.33
C ALA A 265 39.72 4.37 27.64
N LEU A 266 39.75 5.48 26.89
CA LEU A 266 40.70 6.58 27.12
C LEU A 266 40.42 7.29 28.47
N ILE A 267 39.18 7.49 28.84
CA ILE A 267 38.78 8.05 30.12
C ILE A 267 39.22 7.11 31.27
N SER A 268 38.99 5.82 31.14
CA SER A 268 39.37 4.82 32.11
C SER A 268 40.90 4.77 32.30
N LEU A 269 41.65 4.87 31.20
CA LEU A 269 43.11 4.90 31.22
C LEU A 269 43.64 6.17 31.87
N SER A 270 43.02 7.32 31.62
CA SER A 270 43.41 8.59 32.24
C SER A 270 43.21 8.57 33.75
N ILE A 271 42.13 7.97 34.23
CA ILE A 271 41.87 7.81 35.70
C ILE A 271 42.91 6.88 36.32
N LEU A 272 43.34 5.85 35.60
CA LEU A 272 44.36 4.91 36.14
C LEU A 272 45.74 5.57 36.26
N ILE A 273 46.10 6.47 35.32
CA ILE A 273 47.39 7.19 35.36
C ILE A 273 47.43 8.32 36.40
N THR A 274 46.25 8.88 36.72
CA THR A 274 46.15 9.97 37.70
C THR A 274 45.98 9.50 39.15
N ARG A 275 45.89 8.20 39.39
CA ARG A 275 45.81 7.59 40.72
C ARG A 275 47.18 7.14 41.21
#